data_1bf09566964c54f4cfd82479f5614c7b
#
_entry.id   1bf09566964c54f4cfd82479f5614c7b
#
_cell.length_a   1.000
_cell.length_b   1.000
_cell.length_c   1.000
_cell.angle_alpha   90.00
_cell.angle_beta   90.00
_cell.angle_gamma   90.00
#
_symmetry.space_group_name_H-M   'P 1'
#
loop_
_entity.id
_entity.type
_entity.pdbx_description
1 polymer ?
#
loop_
_entity_poly.entity_id
_entity_poly.type
_entity_poly.pdbx_seq_one_letter_code
_entity_poly.pdbx_strand_id
1 'polypeptide(L)'
;MDYREGRFEWDRAKAARNLADHKVSFEAARLAFDDPNALDEFLPDDSGYEDRFRKLVLGGVGLLVVIYTEREGADAVTAWKANKHDQARYEAG
;
A
#
# COMPACT_ATOMS: atom_id res chain seq x y z
N MET A 1 7.04 15.20 -9.75
CA MET A 1 5.79 15.75 -9.22
C MET A 1 4.96 14.63 -8.62
N ASP A 2 4.40 14.87 -7.48
CA ASP A 2 3.63 13.88 -6.76
C ASP A 2 2.16 13.92 -7.17
N TYR A 3 1.53 12.77 -7.12
CA TYR A 3 0.10 12.66 -7.31
C TYR A 3 -0.60 12.66 -5.95
N ARG A 4 -1.72 13.37 -5.89
CA ARG A 4 -2.53 13.41 -4.66
C ARG A 4 -4.00 13.23 -5.02
N GLU A 5 -4.66 12.30 -4.32
CA GLU A 5 -6.08 12.10 -4.45
C GLU A 5 -6.65 11.76 -3.08
N GLY A 6 -7.46 12.67 -2.55
CA GLY A 6 -7.96 12.53 -1.19
C GLY A 6 -6.80 12.56 -0.21
N ARG A 7 -6.65 11.49 0.57
CA ARG A 7 -5.60 11.38 1.58
C ARG A 7 -4.53 10.38 1.21
N PHE A 8 -4.53 9.89 -0.02
CA PHE A 8 -3.57 8.92 -0.52
C PHE A 8 -2.72 9.59 -1.59
N GLU A 9 -1.42 9.63 -1.37
CA GLU A 9 -0.46 10.32 -2.23
C GLU A 9 0.63 9.36 -2.69
N TRP A 10 1.30 9.72 -3.78
CA TRP A 10 2.49 9.01 -4.21
C TRP A 10 3.38 9.86 -5.11
N ASP A 11 4.64 9.44 -5.19
CA ASP A 11 5.64 9.97 -6.10
C ASP A 11 5.52 9.27 -7.44
N ARG A 12 5.48 10.01 -8.53
CA ARG A 12 5.34 9.46 -9.88
C ARG A 12 6.46 8.49 -10.24
N ALA A 13 7.69 8.79 -9.84
CA ALA A 13 8.83 7.92 -10.12
C ALA A 13 8.68 6.59 -9.41
N LYS A 14 8.23 6.61 -8.16
CA LYS A 14 7.95 5.37 -7.41
C LYS A 14 6.81 4.59 -8.04
N ALA A 15 5.76 5.27 -8.50
CA ALA A 15 4.62 4.63 -9.14
C ALA A 15 5.03 3.90 -10.42
N ALA A 16 5.83 4.54 -11.26
CA ALA A 16 6.31 3.94 -12.50
C ALA A 16 7.18 2.72 -12.21
N ARG A 17 8.06 2.82 -11.24
CA ARG A 17 8.93 1.70 -10.84
C ARG A 17 8.12 0.54 -10.27
N ASN A 18 7.13 0.86 -9.43
CA ASN A 18 6.28 -0.17 -8.84
C ASN A 18 5.48 -0.92 -9.91
N LEU A 19 4.95 -0.21 -10.89
CA LEU A 19 4.21 -0.83 -11.98
C LEU A 19 5.12 -1.75 -12.80
N ALA A 20 6.37 -1.32 -13.06
CA ALA A 20 7.34 -2.13 -13.79
C ALA A 20 7.75 -3.37 -13.01
N ASP A 21 8.02 -3.22 -11.71
CA ASP A 21 8.58 -4.30 -10.88
C ASP A 21 7.51 -5.28 -10.38
N HIS A 22 6.36 -4.77 -9.99
CA HIS A 22 5.32 -5.59 -9.32
C HIS A 22 4.03 -5.71 -10.10
N LYS A 23 3.90 -5.00 -11.23
CA LYS A 23 2.70 -4.98 -12.07
C LYS A 23 1.46 -4.49 -11.31
N VAL A 24 1.65 -3.64 -10.32
CA VAL A 24 0.58 -3.04 -9.52
C VAL A 24 0.70 -1.53 -9.63
N SER A 25 -0.38 -0.88 -10.07
CA SER A 25 -0.43 0.58 -10.10
C SER A 25 -0.78 1.13 -8.72
N PHE A 26 -0.31 2.33 -8.41
CA PHE A 26 -0.71 2.99 -7.17
C PHE A 26 -2.17 3.46 -7.22
N GLU A 27 -2.73 3.65 -8.41
CA GLU A 27 -4.16 3.92 -8.57
C GLU A 27 -4.99 2.73 -8.06
N ALA A 28 -4.58 1.50 -8.41
CA ALA A 28 -5.25 0.31 -7.90
C ALA A 28 -5.10 0.19 -6.39
N ALA A 29 -3.93 0.51 -5.86
CA ALA A 29 -3.69 0.51 -4.41
C ALA A 29 -4.59 1.54 -3.71
N ARG A 30 -4.76 2.73 -4.30
CA ARG A 30 -5.64 3.75 -3.74
C ARG A 30 -7.08 3.28 -3.67
N LEU A 31 -7.57 2.69 -4.75
CA LEU A 31 -8.95 2.20 -4.77
C LEU A 31 -9.19 1.10 -3.73
N ALA A 32 -8.18 0.29 -3.45
CA ALA A 32 -8.29 -0.77 -2.46
C ALA A 32 -8.03 -0.28 -1.03
N PHE A 33 -7.43 0.89 -0.86
CA PHE A 33 -6.93 1.37 0.43
C PHE A 33 -8.04 1.53 1.48
N ASP A 34 -9.26 1.81 1.03
CA ASP A 34 -10.42 2.01 1.90
C ASP A 34 -11.19 0.71 2.18
N ASP A 35 -10.64 -0.44 1.84
CA ASP A 35 -11.25 -1.73 2.13
C ASP A 35 -11.60 -1.81 3.62
N PRO A 36 -12.89 -2.01 4.00
CA PRO A 36 -13.29 -2.03 5.41
C PRO A 36 -12.71 -3.22 6.18
N ASN A 37 -12.25 -4.26 5.47
CA ASN A 37 -11.66 -5.44 6.09
C ASN A 37 -10.12 -5.41 6.05
N ALA A 38 -9.53 -4.28 5.68
CA ALA A 38 -8.08 -4.15 5.59
C ALA A 38 -7.40 -4.42 6.93
N LEU A 39 -6.22 -5.02 6.86
CA LEU A 39 -5.39 -5.27 8.04
C LEU A 39 -4.18 -4.36 7.99
N ASP A 40 -4.01 -3.57 9.04
CA ASP A 40 -2.87 -2.67 9.17
C ASP A 40 -1.83 -3.23 10.12
N GLU A 41 -0.55 -3.08 9.76
CA GLU A 41 0.57 -3.44 10.61
C GLU A 41 1.56 -2.29 10.65
N PHE A 42 2.04 -1.99 11.85
CA PHE A 42 3.12 -1.04 12.02
C PHE A 42 4.45 -1.72 11.74
N LEU A 43 5.27 -1.09 10.88
CA LEU A 43 6.61 -1.58 10.57
C LEU A 43 7.61 -0.60 11.16
N PRO A 44 8.41 -1.03 12.16
CA PRO A 44 9.45 -0.16 12.71
C PRO A 44 10.40 0.28 11.60
N ASP A 45 10.70 1.57 11.57
CA ASP A 45 11.65 2.12 10.61
C ASP A 45 13.04 2.16 11.25
N ASP A 46 13.95 1.35 10.73
CA ASP A 46 15.31 1.26 11.23
C ASP A 46 16.08 2.55 11.05
N SER A 47 15.69 3.38 10.07
CA SER A 47 16.35 4.67 9.85
C SER A 47 15.94 5.72 10.89
N GLY A 48 14.80 5.55 11.54
CA GLY A 48 14.29 6.47 12.55
C GLY A 48 13.70 7.76 11.99
N TYR A 49 13.53 7.86 10.67
CA TYR A 49 13.05 9.08 10.06
C TYR A 49 11.54 9.16 9.96
N GLU A 50 10.90 8.05 9.68
CA GLU A 50 9.44 8.04 9.54
C GLU A 50 8.90 6.63 9.75
N ASP A 51 7.71 6.56 10.29
CA ASP A 51 7.04 5.30 10.53
C ASP A 51 6.46 4.76 9.21
N ARG A 52 6.59 3.46 9.03
CA ARG A 52 6.00 2.76 7.89
C ARG A 52 4.95 1.80 8.36
N PHE A 53 3.98 1.61 7.49
CA PHE A 53 2.85 0.72 7.75
C PHE A 53 2.68 -0.21 6.57
N ARG A 54 2.19 -1.39 6.86
CA ARG A 54 1.84 -2.39 5.86
C ARG A 54 0.35 -2.65 5.95
N LYS A 55 -0.35 -2.51 4.83
CA LYS A 55 -1.79 -2.70 4.78
C LYS A 55 -2.13 -3.80 3.79
N LEU A 56 -2.90 -4.79 4.25
CA LEU A 56 -3.48 -5.81 3.39
C LEU A 56 -4.85 -5.33 2.96
N VAL A 57 -5.05 -5.18 1.65
CA VAL A 57 -6.29 -4.58 1.11
C VAL A 57 -6.79 -5.39 -0.07
N LEU A 58 -8.10 -5.57 -0.15
CA LEU A 58 -8.74 -6.23 -1.28
C LEU A 58 -9.32 -5.19 -2.22
N GLY A 59 -8.92 -5.25 -3.48
CA GLY A 59 -9.40 -4.36 -4.52
C GLY A 59 -9.80 -5.12 -5.77
N GLY A 60 -10.11 -4.38 -6.84
CA GLY A 60 -10.55 -4.97 -8.10
C GLY A 60 -9.52 -5.87 -8.77
N VAL A 61 -8.23 -5.69 -8.45
CA VAL A 61 -7.15 -6.50 -9.02
C VAL A 61 -6.73 -7.63 -8.08
N GLY A 62 -7.41 -7.81 -6.96
CA GLY A 62 -7.12 -8.84 -5.99
C GLY A 62 -6.60 -8.29 -4.68
N LEU A 63 -6.03 -9.17 -3.86
CA LEU A 63 -5.47 -8.78 -2.56
C LEU A 63 -4.09 -8.20 -2.75
N LEU A 64 -3.88 -7.02 -2.19
CA LEU A 64 -2.62 -6.28 -2.31
C LEU A 64 -2.00 -6.03 -0.95
N VAL A 65 -0.67 -5.97 -0.93
CA VAL A 65 0.10 -5.45 0.19
C VAL A 65 0.55 -4.04 -0.21
N VAL A 66 0.23 -3.05 0.60
CA VAL A 66 0.64 -1.66 0.36
C VAL A 66 1.51 -1.20 1.53
N ILE A 67 2.72 -0.76 1.22
CA ILE A 67 3.61 -0.14 2.20
C ILE A 67 3.46 1.37 2.05
N TYR A 68 3.19 2.04 3.14
CA TYR A 68 2.99 3.48 3.12
C TYR A 68 3.56 4.14 4.38
N THR A 69 3.80 5.42 4.29
CA THR A 69 4.13 6.26 5.44
C THR A 69 2.90 7.13 5.72
N GLU A 70 2.78 7.61 6.94
CA GLU A 70 1.63 8.43 7.33
C GLU A 70 2.09 9.78 7.82
N ARG A 71 1.59 10.82 7.18
CA ARG A 71 1.85 12.23 7.55
C ARG A 71 0.51 12.92 7.69
N GLU A 72 0.08 13.65 6.66
CA GLU A 72 -1.26 14.24 6.58
C GLU A 72 -2.24 13.32 5.89
N GLY A 73 -1.82 12.13 5.59
CA GLY A 73 -2.54 11.09 4.87
C GLY A 73 -1.56 9.97 4.59
N ALA A 74 -1.94 9.03 3.77
CA ALA A 74 -1.06 7.92 3.39
C ALA A 74 -0.20 8.33 2.20
N ASP A 75 1.09 8.07 2.29
CA ASP A 75 2.04 8.31 1.22
C ASP A 75 2.62 6.97 0.77
N ALA A 76 2.24 6.52 -0.42
CA ALA A 76 2.59 5.18 -0.89
C ALA A 76 4.09 5.05 -1.16
N VAL A 77 4.67 3.96 -0.67
CA VAL A 77 6.06 3.63 -0.89
C VAL A 77 6.19 2.52 -1.93
N THR A 78 5.42 1.43 -1.75
CA THR A 78 5.40 0.31 -2.68
C THR A 78 4.12 -0.50 -2.50
N ALA A 79 3.77 -1.28 -3.51
CA ALA A 79 2.61 -2.18 -3.45
C ALA A 79 2.86 -3.41 -4.31
N TRP A 80 2.40 -4.57 -3.84
CA TRP A 80 2.54 -5.81 -4.60
C TRP A 80 1.37 -6.74 -4.31
N LYS A 81 1.21 -7.78 -5.13
CA LYS A 81 0.15 -8.78 -4.92
C LYS A 81 0.51 -9.67 -3.73
N ALA A 82 -0.47 -9.88 -2.87
CA ALA A 82 -0.31 -10.69 -1.67
C ALA A 82 -0.07 -12.15 -2.01
N ASN A 83 0.75 -12.81 -1.18
CA ASN A 83 0.99 -14.26 -1.32
C ASN A 83 -0.06 -15.05 -0.53
N LYS A 84 0.06 -16.38 -0.52
CA LYS A 84 -0.91 -17.26 0.16
C LYS A 84 -0.92 -17.03 1.67
N HIS A 85 0.23 -16.75 2.27
CA HIS A 85 0.32 -16.48 3.69
C HIS A 85 -0.45 -15.20 4.04
N ASP A 86 -0.27 -14.15 3.24
CA ASP A 86 -0.99 -12.89 3.43
C ASP A 86 -2.49 -13.07 3.24
N GLN A 87 -2.90 -13.90 2.26
CA GLN A 87 -4.30 -14.19 2.03
C GLN A 87 -4.93 -14.87 3.24
N ALA A 88 -4.23 -15.83 3.83
CA ALA A 88 -4.72 -16.53 5.04
C ALA A 88 -4.90 -15.55 6.20
N ARG A 89 -3.96 -14.61 6.37
CA ARG A 89 -4.06 -13.60 7.42
C ARG A 89 -5.27 -12.69 7.19
N TYR A 90 -5.47 -12.27 5.94
CA TYR A 90 -6.60 -11.40 5.59
C TYR A 90 -7.93 -12.09 5.88
N GLU A 91 -8.05 -13.37 5.51
CA GLU A 91 -9.28 -14.14 5.71
C GLU A 91 -9.57 -14.43 7.17
N ALA A 92 -8.52 -14.56 7.97
CA ALA A 92 -8.67 -14.79 9.41
C ALA A 92 -9.12 -13.54 10.16
N GLY A 93 -8.97 -12.38 9.56
CA GLY A 93 -9.34 -11.11 10.17
C GLY A 93 -8.29 -10.52 11.01
#